data_85b14f84186e80c27f1d4e6c32365526
#
_entry.id   85b14f84186e80c27f1d4e6c32365526
#
_cell.length_a   1.000
_cell.length_b   1.000
_cell.length_c   1.000
_cell.angle_alpha   90.00
_cell.angle_beta   90.00
_cell.angle_gamma   90.00
#
_symmetry.space_group_name_H-M   'P 1'
#
loop_
_entity.id
_entity.type
_entity.pdbx_description
1 polymer ?
#
loop_
_entity_poly.entity_id
_entity_poly.type
_entity_poly.pdbx_seq_one_letter_code
_entity_poly.pdbx_strand_id
1 'polypeptide(L)'
;LTDRADAYRHIAAHYELQGCDWYANTFGPRLVRLLEERGYANSRLLDAGCGTGTLALSLSREGHAVAGMDLSTAMLEIARAKDPETRIAWTQADVTDFDLRTMPFDVITCVGDTLNHLSRIEEWESAFRSFARHLRPGGALYFDVMTRKGLEWLDTYQVMDREDRVLILGFIYEPASGRSTMKLTSFRRVEGRTYERVSDTVTEWGQPVASIFETLARSGFKNAERLWGRAEQPEDDERLTVIATRA
;
A
#
# COMPACT_ATOMS: atom_id res chain seq x y z
N LEU A 1 -12.89 3.24 -12.69
CA LEU A 1 -11.58 2.59 -12.96
C LEU A 1 -10.49 3.60 -13.36
N THR A 2 -10.82 4.64 -14.14
CA THR A 2 -9.87 5.66 -14.59
C THR A 2 -9.36 6.58 -13.47
N ASP A 3 -10.15 6.82 -12.44
CA ASP A 3 -9.82 7.77 -11.36
C ASP A 3 -8.72 7.25 -10.42
N ARG A 4 -8.71 5.94 -10.08
CA ARG A 4 -7.68 5.35 -9.20
C ARG A 4 -6.30 5.26 -9.86
N ALA A 5 -6.24 4.90 -11.14
CA ALA A 5 -4.97 4.78 -11.87
C ALA A 5 -4.27 6.14 -12.05
N ASP A 6 -5.04 7.21 -12.12
CA ASP A 6 -4.54 8.58 -12.32
C ASP A 6 -4.25 9.32 -11.00
N ALA A 7 -4.70 8.79 -9.86
CA ALA A 7 -4.56 9.44 -8.55
C ALA A 7 -3.11 9.77 -8.17
N TYR A 8 -2.14 9.04 -8.69
CA TYR A 8 -0.72 9.21 -8.42
C TYR A 8 0.10 9.71 -9.60
N ARG A 9 -0.53 10.08 -10.72
CA ARG A 9 0.17 10.44 -11.96
C ARG A 9 1.20 11.57 -11.78
N HIS A 10 0.85 12.62 -11.08
CA HIS A 10 1.70 13.80 -10.91
C HIS A 10 2.54 13.74 -9.62
N ILE A 11 2.04 13.02 -8.62
CA ILE A 11 2.72 12.82 -7.33
C ILE A 11 3.87 11.82 -7.42
N ALA A 12 3.81 10.84 -8.30
CA ALA A 12 4.76 9.74 -8.33
C ALA A 12 6.23 10.21 -8.29
N ALA A 13 6.59 11.22 -9.11
CA ALA A 13 7.94 11.78 -9.15
C ALA A 13 8.38 12.43 -7.81
N HIS A 14 7.46 12.72 -6.91
CA HIS A 14 7.73 13.39 -5.64
C HIS A 14 7.41 12.50 -4.43
N TYR A 15 6.86 11.31 -4.65
CA TYR A 15 6.30 10.43 -3.62
C TYR A 15 7.29 10.15 -2.48
N GLU A 16 8.48 9.70 -2.80
CA GLU A 16 9.52 9.41 -1.81
C GLU A 16 10.11 10.68 -1.18
N LEU A 17 10.27 11.74 -1.96
CA LEU A 17 10.74 13.04 -1.47
C LEU A 17 9.80 13.64 -0.42
N GLN A 18 8.54 13.22 -0.42
CA GLN A 18 7.52 13.62 0.54
C GLN A 18 7.45 12.67 1.73
N GLY A 19 8.24 11.59 1.72
CA GLY A 19 8.23 10.55 2.75
C GLY A 19 6.99 9.66 2.71
N CYS A 20 6.28 9.60 1.57
CA CYS A 20 5.10 8.74 1.45
C CYS A 20 5.44 7.24 1.44
N ASP A 21 6.72 6.88 1.26
CA ASP A 21 7.25 5.53 1.40
C ASP A 21 7.66 5.18 2.85
N TRP A 22 7.29 6.02 3.83
CA TRP A 22 7.67 5.87 5.25
C TRP A 22 7.28 4.50 5.82
N TYR A 23 6.15 3.93 5.37
CA TYR A 23 5.71 2.61 5.85
C TYR A 23 6.72 1.53 5.43
N ALA A 24 7.07 1.47 4.16
CA ALA A 24 8.06 0.53 3.65
C ALA A 24 9.41 0.67 4.38
N ASN A 25 9.88 1.89 4.60
CA ASN A 25 11.14 2.17 5.29
C ASN A 25 11.09 1.83 6.78
N THR A 26 9.96 2.07 7.45
CA THR A 26 9.81 1.88 8.91
C THR A 26 9.50 0.43 9.26
N PHE A 27 8.57 -0.19 8.53
CA PHE A 27 8.06 -1.53 8.84
C PHE A 27 8.68 -2.64 8.00
N GLY A 28 9.29 -2.32 6.84
CA GLY A 28 9.97 -3.31 6.01
C GLY A 28 10.97 -4.18 6.77
N PRO A 29 11.89 -3.64 7.59
CA PRO A 29 12.82 -4.45 8.39
C PRO A 29 12.14 -5.33 9.45
N ARG A 30 10.97 -4.91 9.94
CA ARG A 30 10.15 -5.73 10.88
C ARG A 30 9.45 -6.85 10.13
N LEU A 31 8.96 -6.56 8.93
CA LEU A 31 8.33 -7.55 8.06
C LEU A 31 9.32 -8.64 7.66
N VAL A 32 10.54 -8.29 7.25
CA VAL A 32 11.59 -9.27 6.94
C VAL A 32 11.78 -10.26 8.09
N ARG A 33 12.00 -9.75 9.30
CA ARG A 33 12.16 -10.62 10.50
C ARG A 33 10.92 -11.47 10.77
N LEU A 34 9.72 -10.89 10.65
CA LEU A 34 8.48 -11.65 10.83
C LEU A 34 8.35 -12.79 9.82
N LEU A 35 8.70 -12.55 8.56
CA LEU A 35 8.67 -13.57 7.51
C LEU A 35 9.68 -14.70 7.80
N GLU A 36 10.88 -14.40 8.26
CA GLU A 36 11.87 -15.38 8.69
C GLU A 36 11.36 -16.24 9.87
N GLU A 37 10.83 -15.58 10.92
CA GLU A 37 10.26 -16.25 12.11
C GLU A 37 9.08 -17.15 11.76
N ARG A 38 8.33 -16.83 10.71
CA ARG A 38 7.18 -17.61 10.21
C ARG A 38 7.57 -18.66 9.17
N GLY A 39 8.86 -18.83 8.86
CA GLY A 39 9.36 -19.85 7.93
C GLY A 39 9.27 -19.46 6.45
N TYR A 40 9.15 -18.18 6.15
CA TYR A 40 9.12 -17.64 4.77
C TYR A 40 10.46 -17.03 4.33
N ALA A 41 11.60 -17.50 4.85
CA ALA A 41 12.91 -17.11 4.33
C ALA A 41 13.09 -17.53 2.86
N ASN A 42 13.75 -16.70 2.05
CA ASN A 42 14.01 -16.97 0.61
C ASN A 42 12.76 -17.35 -0.21
N SER A 43 11.63 -16.75 0.10
CA SER A 43 10.32 -17.04 -0.49
C SER A 43 10.08 -16.29 -1.80
N ARG A 44 9.08 -16.77 -2.56
CA ARG A 44 8.50 -16.03 -3.67
C ARG A 44 7.45 -15.05 -3.15
N LEU A 45 7.67 -13.78 -3.41
CA LEU A 45 6.85 -12.70 -2.89
C LEU A 45 6.20 -11.90 -4.03
N LEU A 46 4.94 -11.50 -3.82
CA LEU A 46 4.29 -10.47 -4.61
C LEU A 46 4.09 -9.24 -3.72
N ASP A 47 4.58 -8.08 -4.15
CA ASP A 47 4.25 -6.80 -3.56
C ASP A 47 3.12 -6.16 -4.38
N ALA A 48 1.89 -6.22 -3.86
CA ALA A 48 0.67 -5.78 -4.53
C ALA A 48 0.32 -4.35 -4.10
N GLY A 49 0.23 -3.42 -5.06
CA GLY A 49 0.22 -1.99 -4.79
C GLY A 49 1.60 -1.49 -4.40
N CYS A 50 2.64 -1.93 -5.14
CA CYS A 50 4.05 -1.72 -4.78
C CYS A 50 4.52 -0.26 -4.88
N GLY A 51 3.71 0.65 -5.45
CA GLY A 51 4.06 2.03 -5.66
C GLY A 51 5.40 2.19 -6.39
N THR A 52 6.29 3.00 -5.83
CA THR A 52 7.65 3.22 -6.35
C THR A 52 8.62 2.06 -6.06
N GLY A 53 8.13 0.92 -5.53
CA GLY A 53 8.91 -0.31 -5.36
C GLY A 53 9.85 -0.34 -4.15
N THR A 54 9.74 0.59 -3.20
CA THR A 54 10.66 0.66 -2.05
C THR A 54 10.67 -0.63 -1.23
N LEU A 55 9.48 -1.19 -0.90
CA LEU A 55 9.39 -2.47 -0.16
C LEU A 55 9.88 -3.65 -1.01
N ALA A 56 9.41 -3.76 -2.25
CA ALA A 56 9.79 -4.84 -3.15
C ALA A 56 11.32 -4.93 -3.34
N LEU A 57 11.99 -3.78 -3.53
CA LEU A 57 13.45 -3.72 -3.65
C LEU A 57 14.15 -4.11 -2.34
N SER A 58 13.60 -3.71 -1.19
CA SER A 58 14.14 -4.12 0.11
C SER A 58 14.06 -5.64 0.29
N LEU A 59 12.89 -6.24 0.05
CA LEU A 59 12.68 -7.68 0.14
C LEU A 59 13.58 -8.47 -0.84
N SER A 60 13.79 -7.94 -2.05
CA SER A 60 14.69 -8.56 -3.02
C SER A 60 16.15 -8.56 -2.56
N ARG A 61 16.61 -7.52 -1.86
CA ARG A 61 17.97 -7.45 -1.28
C ARG A 61 18.16 -8.46 -0.15
N GLU A 62 17.09 -8.81 0.56
CA GLU A 62 17.09 -9.83 1.62
C GLU A 62 16.97 -11.28 1.08
N GLY A 63 17.08 -11.47 -0.25
CA GLY A 63 17.16 -12.78 -0.88
C GLY A 63 15.82 -13.38 -1.30
N HIS A 64 14.72 -12.64 -1.23
CA HIS A 64 13.44 -13.09 -1.74
C HIS A 64 13.33 -12.97 -3.27
N ALA A 65 12.61 -13.88 -3.91
CA ALA A 65 12.24 -13.78 -5.32
C ALA A 65 10.96 -12.94 -5.45
N VAL A 66 11.12 -11.64 -5.75
CA VAL A 66 10.02 -10.65 -5.67
C VAL A 66 9.47 -10.33 -7.06
N ALA A 67 8.14 -10.21 -7.14
CA ALA A 67 7.42 -9.51 -8.20
C ALA A 67 6.68 -8.31 -7.60
N GLY A 68 6.54 -7.22 -8.37
CA GLY A 68 5.79 -6.03 -7.97
C GLY A 68 4.65 -5.74 -8.93
N MET A 69 3.50 -5.34 -8.41
CA MET A 69 2.40 -4.85 -9.23
C MET A 69 1.78 -3.58 -8.64
N ASP A 70 1.39 -2.68 -9.53
CA ASP A 70 0.66 -1.46 -9.17
C ASP A 70 -0.31 -1.07 -10.29
N LEU A 71 -1.36 -0.34 -9.95
CA LEU A 71 -2.31 0.19 -10.93
C LEU A 71 -1.73 1.38 -11.70
N SER A 72 -0.86 2.17 -11.06
CA SER A 72 -0.26 3.39 -11.59
C SER A 72 0.98 3.09 -12.43
N THR A 73 0.93 3.39 -13.72
CA THR A 73 2.12 3.31 -14.60
C THR A 73 3.21 4.27 -14.17
N ALA A 74 2.86 5.46 -13.68
CA ALA A 74 3.83 6.45 -13.22
C ALA A 74 4.63 5.96 -12.00
N MET A 75 3.98 5.24 -11.07
CA MET A 75 4.66 4.59 -9.95
C MET A 75 5.62 3.50 -10.44
N LEU A 76 5.16 2.65 -11.36
CA LEU A 76 5.97 1.56 -11.91
C LEU A 76 7.16 2.04 -12.74
N GLU A 77 7.07 3.19 -13.40
CA GLU A 77 8.21 3.81 -14.10
C GLU A 77 9.33 4.14 -13.13
N ILE A 78 9.00 4.68 -11.95
CA ILE A 78 9.98 4.97 -10.89
C ILE A 78 10.54 3.68 -10.29
N ALA A 79 9.68 2.68 -10.04
CA ALA A 79 10.10 1.37 -9.54
C ALA A 79 11.12 0.72 -10.49
N ARG A 80 10.86 0.73 -11.80
CA ARG A 80 11.78 0.21 -12.83
C ARG A 80 13.09 0.99 -12.89
N ALA A 81 13.03 2.32 -12.77
CA ALA A 81 14.23 3.16 -12.77
C ALA A 81 15.15 2.88 -11.57
N LYS A 82 14.59 2.43 -10.45
CA LYS A 82 15.32 2.03 -9.23
C LYS A 82 15.86 0.60 -9.29
N ASP A 83 15.46 -0.20 -10.29
CA ASP A 83 15.86 -1.59 -10.50
C ASP A 83 16.62 -1.79 -11.84
N PRO A 84 17.79 -1.17 -12.01
CA PRO A 84 18.54 -1.23 -13.27
C PRO A 84 19.02 -2.64 -13.64
N GLU A 85 19.11 -3.53 -12.64
CA GLU A 85 19.49 -4.94 -12.84
C GLU A 85 18.28 -5.82 -13.21
N THR A 86 17.08 -5.24 -13.30
CA THR A 86 15.83 -5.93 -13.67
C THR A 86 15.55 -7.19 -12.85
N ARG A 87 15.83 -7.13 -11.55
CA ARG A 87 15.65 -8.28 -10.62
C ARG A 87 14.19 -8.57 -10.32
N ILE A 88 13.32 -7.58 -10.49
CA ILE A 88 11.91 -7.64 -10.15
C ILE A 88 11.06 -7.53 -11.42
N ALA A 89 10.09 -8.44 -11.56
CA ALA A 89 9.08 -8.33 -12.60
C ALA A 89 8.01 -7.31 -12.18
N TRP A 90 7.97 -6.15 -12.85
CA TRP A 90 7.01 -5.08 -12.58
C TRP A 90 5.83 -5.15 -13.55
N THR A 91 4.62 -5.31 -13.02
CA THR A 91 3.38 -5.50 -13.80
C THR A 91 2.34 -4.45 -13.45
N GLN A 92 1.71 -3.84 -14.45
CA GLN A 92 0.54 -3.00 -14.22
C GLN A 92 -0.68 -3.89 -14.04
N ALA A 93 -1.32 -3.82 -12.85
CA ALA A 93 -2.51 -4.61 -12.55
C ALA A 93 -3.34 -3.98 -11.43
N ASP A 94 -4.65 -4.28 -11.41
CA ASP A 94 -5.57 -3.91 -10.33
C ASP A 94 -5.62 -5.03 -9.29
N VAL A 95 -5.47 -4.71 -8.01
CA VAL A 95 -5.51 -5.68 -6.91
C VAL A 95 -6.86 -6.42 -6.83
N THR A 96 -7.93 -5.83 -7.36
CA THR A 96 -9.27 -6.43 -7.33
C THR A 96 -9.45 -7.57 -8.33
N ASP A 97 -8.69 -7.55 -9.44
CA ASP A 97 -8.73 -8.63 -10.44
C ASP A 97 -7.45 -8.63 -11.27
N PHE A 98 -6.59 -9.62 -11.03
CA PHE A 98 -5.35 -9.80 -11.77
C PHE A 98 -5.05 -11.28 -12.04
N ASP A 99 -4.27 -11.54 -13.10
CA ASP A 99 -3.74 -12.86 -13.44
C ASP A 99 -2.29 -12.70 -13.94
N LEU A 100 -1.34 -13.02 -13.07
CA LEU A 100 0.09 -12.92 -13.39
C LEU A 100 0.64 -14.13 -14.14
N ARG A 101 -0.17 -15.19 -14.37
CA ARG A 101 0.19 -16.43 -15.08
C ARG A 101 1.53 -17.01 -14.63
N THR A 102 1.79 -16.99 -13.34
CA THR A 102 3.06 -17.44 -12.74
C THR A 102 2.82 -18.55 -11.73
N MET A 103 3.92 -19.16 -11.24
CA MET A 103 3.87 -20.07 -10.10
C MET A 103 3.27 -19.33 -8.87
N PRO A 104 2.50 -20.03 -8.01
CA PRO A 104 1.95 -19.43 -6.82
C PRO A 104 3.02 -18.80 -5.92
N PHE A 105 2.66 -17.72 -5.25
CA PHE A 105 3.51 -17.04 -4.28
C PHE A 105 3.42 -17.70 -2.90
N ASP A 106 4.50 -17.61 -2.14
CA ASP A 106 4.54 -17.99 -0.72
C ASP A 106 3.91 -16.89 0.15
N VAL A 107 4.17 -15.64 -0.22
CA VAL A 107 3.67 -14.45 0.50
C VAL A 107 3.20 -13.41 -0.51
N ILE A 108 2.11 -12.74 -0.17
CA ILE A 108 1.69 -11.48 -0.82
C ILE A 108 1.73 -10.38 0.23
N THR A 109 2.38 -9.26 -0.09
CA THR A 109 2.31 -8.02 0.67
C THR A 109 1.38 -7.04 -0.03
N CYS A 110 0.58 -6.29 0.74
CA CYS A 110 -0.28 -5.22 0.22
C CYS A 110 -0.29 -4.09 1.25
N VAL A 111 0.66 -3.17 1.16
CA VAL A 111 0.96 -2.20 2.22
C VAL A 111 0.89 -0.76 1.75
N GLY A 112 0.97 0.17 2.71
CA GLY A 112 0.92 1.60 2.43
C GLY A 112 -0.47 2.07 1.99
N ASP A 113 -1.49 1.61 2.70
CA ASP A 113 -2.90 2.02 2.52
C ASP A 113 -3.52 1.62 1.16
N THR A 114 -2.88 0.71 0.40
CA THR A 114 -3.35 0.30 -0.93
C THR A 114 -4.81 -0.13 -0.91
N LEU A 115 -5.25 -0.92 0.09
CA LEU A 115 -6.64 -1.38 0.19
C LEU A 115 -7.60 -0.25 0.57
N ASN A 116 -7.14 0.84 1.19
CA ASN A 116 -7.99 1.99 1.49
C ASN A 116 -8.47 2.73 0.23
N HIS A 117 -7.87 2.51 -0.94
CA HIS A 117 -8.38 3.02 -2.21
C HIS A 117 -9.63 2.30 -2.72
N LEU A 118 -10.03 1.21 -2.08
CA LEU A 118 -11.22 0.44 -2.40
C LEU A 118 -12.42 0.97 -1.60
N SER A 119 -13.38 1.56 -2.31
CA SER A 119 -14.49 2.30 -1.69
C SER A 119 -15.54 1.40 -1.02
N ARG A 120 -15.69 0.16 -1.52
CA ARG A 120 -16.73 -0.76 -1.09
C ARG A 120 -16.14 -2.08 -0.64
N ILE A 121 -16.78 -2.71 0.33
CA ILE A 121 -16.32 -4.00 0.90
C ILE A 121 -16.29 -5.13 -0.14
N GLU A 122 -17.13 -5.06 -1.18
CA GLU A 122 -17.13 -6.01 -2.28
C GLU A 122 -15.86 -5.94 -3.12
N GLU A 123 -15.25 -4.76 -3.23
CA GLU A 123 -13.95 -4.60 -3.89
C GLU A 123 -12.84 -5.23 -3.05
N TRP A 124 -12.92 -5.14 -1.72
CA TRP A 124 -12.00 -5.83 -0.80
C TRP A 124 -12.15 -7.35 -0.92
N GLU A 125 -13.39 -7.86 -1.02
CA GLU A 125 -13.63 -9.28 -1.25
C GLU A 125 -13.00 -9.75 -2.57
N SER A 126 -13.13 -8.95 -3.64
CA SER A 126 -12.50 -9.22 -4.93
C SER A 126 -10.98 -9.25 -4.83
N ALA A 127 -10.38 -8.27 -4.12
CA ALA A 127 -8.93 -8.22 -3.88
C ALA A 127 -8.45 -9.44 -3.08
N PHE A 128 -9.10 -9.77 -1.96
CA PHE A 128 -8.72 -10.93 -1.15
C PHE A 128 -8.86 -12.25 -1.92
N ARG A 129 -9.90 -12.42 -2.74
CA ARG A 129 -10.03 -13.60 -3.62
C ARG A 129 -8.93 -13.64 -4.67
N SER A 130 -8.54 -12.49 -5.23
CA SER A 130 -7.42 -12.41 -6.17
C SER A 130 -6.11 -12.81 -5.50
N PHE A 131 -5.84 -12.32 -4.29
CA PHE A 131 -4.68 -12.75 -3.51
C PHE A 131 -4.71 -14.25 -3.20
N ALA A 132 -5.87 -14.79 -2.76
CA ALA A 132 -6.00 -16.22 -2.47
C ALA A 132 -5.71 -17.10 -3.71
N ARG A 133 -6.13 -16.68 -4.91
CA ARG A 133 -5.83 -17.42 -6.17
C ARG A 133 -4.33 -17.48 -6.47
N HIS A 134 -3.57 -16.46 -6.10
CA HIS A 134 -2.15 -16.35 -6.42
C HIS A 134 -1.21 -16.85 -5.31
N LEU A 135 -1.71 -17.10 -4.09
CA LEU A 135 -0.97 -17.73 -3.02
C LEU A 135 -1.01 -19.27 -3.15
N ARG A 136 0.06 -19.97 -2.76
CA ARG A 136 -0.03 -21.41 -2.52
C ARG A 136 -0.89 -21.71 -1.27
N PRO A 137 -1.45 -22.93 -1.13
CA PRO A 137 -2.04 -23.35 0.14
C PRO A 137 -1.04 -23.18 1.29
N GLY A 138 -1.48 -22.58 2.39
CA GLY A 138 -0.62 -22.24 3.51
C GLY A 138 0.31 -21.04 3.30
N GLY A 139 0.20 -20.34 2.16
CA GLY A 139 0.89 -19.07 1.92
C GLY A 139 0.28 -17.93 2.74
N ALA A 140 1.01 -16.85 2.93
CA ALA A 140 0.61 -15.73 3.78
C ALA A 140 0.22 -14.48 2.97
N LEU A 141 -0.83 -13.80 3.40
CA LEU A 141 -1.15 -12.43 3.04
C LEU A 141 -0.78 -11.52 4.20
N TYR A 142 0.06 -10.52 3.93
CA TYR A 142 0.40 -9.46 4.87
C TYR A 142 -0.11 -8.13 4.29
N PHE A 143 -0.91 -7.40 5.05
CA PHE A 143 -1.40 -6.09 4.61
C PHE A 143 -1.53 -5.12 5.77
N ASP A 144 -1.58 -3.84 5.45
CA ASP A 144 -1.97 -2.79 6.38
C ASP A 144 -3.00 -1.85 5.78
N VAL A 145 -3.73 -1.19 6.65
CA VAL A 145 -4.72 -0.19 6.30
C VAL A 145 -4.87 0.87 7.39
N MET A 146 -5.21 2.07 7.00
CA MET A 146 -5.72 3.07 7.94
C MET A 146 -7.14 2.68 8.38
N THR A 147 -7.37 2.69 9.69
CA THR A 147 -8.70 2.54 10.25
C THR A 147 -9.51 3.83 10.06
N ARG A 148 -10.81 3.81 10.34
CA ARG A 148 -11.62 5.03 10.38
C ARG A 148 -11.06 6.06 11.35
N LYS A 149 -10.59 5.60 12.53
CA LYS A 149 -9.94 6.44 13.52
C LYS A 149 -8.66 7.08 13.01
N GLY A 150 -7.84 6.31 12.29
CA GLY A 150 -6.61 6.83 11.69
C GLY A 150 -6.88 7.87 10.61
N LEU A 151 -7.87 7.64 9.75
CA LEU A 151 -8.27 8.60 8.72
C LEU A 151 -8.87 9.88 9.34
N GLU A 152 -9.64 9.76 10.43
CA GLU A 152 -10.17 10.90 11.18
C GLU A 152 -9.05 11.70 11.87
N TRP A 153 -8.04 11.01 12.41
CA TRP A 153 -6.89 11.68 13.05
C TRP A 153 -6.09 12.52 12.05
N LEU A 154 -6.07 12.12 10.76
CA LEU A 154 -5.41 12.88 9.70
C LEU A 154 -6.20 14.11 9.23
N ASP A 155 -7.47 14.33 9.69
CA ASP A 155 -8.32 15.45 9.26
C ASP A 155 -7.72 16.81 9.67
N THR A 156 -6.73 17.25 8.90
CA THR A 156 -5.93 18.45 9.18
C THR A 156 -5.18 18.92 7.92
N TYR A 157 -4.49 20.05 8.07
CA TYR A 157 -3.55 20.57 7.10
C TYR A 157 -2.11 20.40 7.60
N GLN A 158 -1.25 19.89 6.73
CA GLN A 158 0.19 19.77 6.97
C GLN A 158 0.93 20.58 5.92
N VAL A 159 1.93 21.35 6.34
CA VAL A 159 2.80 22.10 5.45
C VAL A 159 4.25 21.67 5.72
N MET A 160 4.90 21.17 4.70
CA MET A 160 6.33 20.88 4.72
C MET A 160 7.05 21.94 3.86
N ASP A 161 7.77 22.82 4.50
CA ASP A 161 8.59 23.84 3.83
C ASP A 161 10.05 23.42 3.84
N ARG A 162 10.65 23.38 2.65
CA ARG A 162 12.06 23.07 2.39
C ARG A 162 12.64 24.14 1.47
N GLU A 163 13.94 24.23 1.42
CA GLU A 163 14.65 25.25 0.62
C GLU A 163 14.24 25.26 -0.87
N ASP A 164 14.01 24.08 -1.44
CA ASP A 164 13.72 23.88 -2.87
C ASP A 164 12.24 23.59 -3.18
N ARG A 165 11.40 23.39 -2.15
CA ARG A 165 10.00 23.00 -2.32
C ARG A 165 9.13 23.30 -1.11
N VAL A 166 7.82 23.48 -1.39
CA VAL A 166 6.77 23.50 -0.37
C VAL A 166 5.74 22.43 -0.75
N LEU A 167 5.36 21.61 0.22
CA LEU A 167 4.28 20.64 0.11
C LEU A 167 3.16 21.02 1.06
N ILE A 168 1.94 21.05 0.55
CA ILE A 168 0.72 21.27 1.31
C ILE A 168 -0.14 20.03 1.18
N LEU A 169 -0.44 19.37 2.29
CA LEU A 169 -1.36 18.26 2.41
C LEU A 169 -2.58 18.74 3.17
N GLY A 170 -3.75 18.69 2.55
CA GLY A 170 -5.03 18.94 3.21
C GLY A 170 -5.85 17.67 3.21
N PHE A 171 -6.23 17.20 4.39
CA PHE A 171 -7.09 16.03 4.54
C PHE A 171 -8.48 16.48 5.00
N ILE A 172 -9.51 15.85 4.46
CA ILE A 172 -10.91 16.06 4.84
C ILE A 172 -11.54 14.70 5.06
N TYR A 173 -11.95 14.43 6.31
CA TYR A 173 -12.61 13.19 6.69
C TYR A 173 -14.12 13.36 6.78
N GLU A 174 -14.87 12.41 6.26
CA GLU A 174 -16.33 12.34 6.30
C GLU A 174 -16.79 11.14 7.16
N PRO A 175 -17.14 11.32 8.44
CA PRO A 175 -17.46 10.24 9.35
C PRO A 175 -18.58 9.31 8.87
N ALA A 176 -19.60 9.86 8.20
CA ALA A 176 -20.76 9.08 7.74
C ALA A 176 -20.39 8.02 6.70
N SER A 177 -19.43 8.30 5.82
CA SER A 177 -18.99 7.39 4.76
C SER A 177 -17.68 6.67 5.11
N GLY A 178 -16.91 7.18 6.09
CA GLY A 178 -15.55 6.74 6.38
C GLY A 178 -14.56 7.17 5.29
N ARG A 179 -14.91 8.16 4.46
CA ARG A 179 -14.09 8.67 3.36
C ARG A 179 -13.14 9.76 3.87
N SER A 180 -11.88 9.63 3.50
CA SER A 180 -10.89 10.70 3.61
C SER A 180 -10.44 11.14 2.23
N THR A 181 -10.40 12.44 1.99
CA THR A 181 -9.90 13.03 0.75
C THR A 181 -8.65 13.84 1.06
N MET A 182 -7.51 13.40 0.56
CA MET A 182 -6.25 14.13 0.63
C MET A 182 -6.08 14.96 -0.65
N LYS A 183 -5.95 16.27 -0.50
CA LYS A 183 -5.49 17.17 -1.57
C LYS A 183 -4.04 17.50 -1.31
N LEU A 184 -3.20 17.08 -2.23
CA LEU A 184 -1.78 17.38 -2.22
C LEU A 184 -1.49 18.53 -3.21
N THR A 185 -0.74 19.53 -2.76
CA THR A 185 -0.21 20.57 -3.63
C THR A 185 1.28 20.74 -3.35
N SER A 186 2.10 20.57 -4.37
CA SER A 186 3.55 20.74 -4.31
C SER A 186 3.97 21.94 -5.16
N PHE A 187 4.86 22.75 -4.60
CA PHE A 187 5.59 23.80 -5.31
C PHE A 187 7.07 23.45 -5.27
N ARG A 188 7.67 23.17 -6.43
CA ARG A 188 9.09 22.84 -6.56
C ARG A 188 9.80 23.96 -7.30
N ARG A 189 10.89 24.47 -6.76
CA ARG A 189 11.74 25.46 -7.44
C ARG A 189 12.38 24.83 -8.68
N VAL A 190 12.20 25.47 -9.84
CA VAL A 190 12.80 25.02 -11.11
C VAL A 190 14.00 25.89 -11.48
N GLU A 191 13.86 27.23 -11.37
CA GLU A 191 14.95 28.16 -11.65
C GLU A 191 14.72 29.49 -10.92
N GLY A 192 15.75 30.02 -10.27
CA GLY A 192 15.71 31.31 -9.58
C GLY A 192 14.55 31.41 -8.59
N ARG A 193 13.54 32.23 -8.92
CA ARG A 193 12.30 32.44 -8.15
C ARG A 193 11.07 31.79 -8.79
N THR A 194 11.26 30.97 -9.82
CA THR A 194 10.18 30.27 -10.52
C THR A 194 9.90 28.92 -9.88
N TYR A 195 8.64 28.60 -9.67
CA TYR A 195 8.17 27.34 -9.09
C TYR A 195 7.22 26.63 -10.05
N GLU A 196 7.39 25.34 -10.17
CA GLU A 196 6.41 24.45 -10.77
C GLU A 196 5.39 24.05 -9.69
N ARG A 197 4.10 24.15 -10.03
CA ARG A 197 3.01 23.72 -9.14
C ARG A 197 2.38 22.45 -9.69
N VAL A 198 2.31 21.42 -8.85
CA VAL A 198 1.60 20.16 -9.11
C VAL A 198 0.55 19.96 -8.02
N SER A 199 -0.63 19.43 -8.39
CA SER A 199 -1.67 19.13 -7.42
C SER A 199 -2.39 17.84 -7.82
N ASP A 200 -2.56 16.93 -6.86
CA ASP A 200 -3.32 15.70 -6.99
C ASP A 200 -4.33 15.57 -5.86
N THR A 201 -5.34 14.74 -6.08
CA THR A 201 -6.33 14.38 -5.07
C THR A 201 -6.37 12.86 -4.95
N VAL A 202 -6.20 12.37 -3.73
CA VAL A 202 -6.26 10.95 -3.39
C VAL A 202 -7.43 10.74 -2.45
N THR A 203 -8.20 9.68 -2.66
CA THR A 203 -9.34 9.34 -1.81
C THR A 203 -9.15 7.95 -1.23
N GLU A 204 -9.39 7.85 0.07
CA GLU A 204 -9.29 6.62 0.85
C GLU A 204 -10.58 6.39 1.63
N TRP A 205 -10.90 5.13 1.91
CA TRP A 205 -12.08 4.72 2.67
C TRP A 205 -11.70 3.78 3.81
N GLY A 206 -12.07 4.13 5.03
CA GLY A 206 -11.96 3.27 6.20
C GLY A 206 -13.13 2.31 6.26
N GLN A 207 -12.89 1.01 6.09
CA GLN A 207 -13.88 -0.01 6.32
C GLN A 207 -13.98 -0.35 7.81
N PRO A 208 -15.16 -0.79 8.31
CA PRO A 208 -15.26 -1.36 9.66
C PRO A 208 -14.33 -2.56 9.82
N VAL A 209 -13.54 -2.61 10.89
CA VAL A 209 -12.53 -3.66 11.08
C VAL A 209 -13.15 -5.05 11.12
N ALA A 210 -14.31 -5.21 11.77
CA ALA A 210 -15.05 -6.48 11.77
C ALA A 210 -15.38 -6.96 10.34
N SER A 211 -15.84 -6.04 9.46
CA SER A 211 -16.13 -6.35 8.05
C SER A 211 -14.90 -6.77 7.27
N ILE A 212 -13.73 -6.21 7.58
CA ILE A 212 -12.45 -6.62 6.97
C ILE A 212 -12.16 -8.09 7.32
N PHE A 213 -12.20 -8.46 8.60
CA PHE A 213 -11.92 -9.83 9.03
C PHE A 213 -12.95 -10.85 8.51
N GLU A 214 -14.24 -10.52 8.51
CA GLU A 214 -15.28 -11.35 7.94
C GLU A 214 -15.06 -11.59 6.45
N THR A 215 -14.74 -10.53 5.70
CA THR A 215 -14.49 -10.61 4.25
C THR A 215 -13.24 -11.42 3.95
N LEU A 216 -12.18 -11.24 4.75
CA LEU A 216 -10.95 -12.02 4.65
C LEU A 216 -11.23 -13.53 4.83
N ALA A 217 -11.99 -13.90 5.88
CA ALA A 217 -12.38 -15.29 6.13
C ALA A 217 -13.19 -15.89 4.99
N ARG A 218 -14.20 -15.17 4.47
CA ARG A 218 -15.02 -15.61 3.31
C ARG A 218 -14.20 -15.75 2.03
N SER A 219 -13.09 -15.05 1.92
CA SER A 219 -12.22 -15.07 0.74
C SER A 219 -11.14 -16.18 0.76
N GLY A 220 -11.23 -17.11 1.73
CA GLY A 220 -10.34 -18.28 1.80
C GLY A 220 -9.10 -18.07 2.66
N PHE A 221 -9.14 -17.15 3.61
CA PHE A 221 -8.07 -16.96 4.60
C PHE A 221 -8.49 -17.43 5.98
N LYS A 222 -7.51 -17.91 6.74
CA LYS A 222 -7.65 -18.34 8.14
C LYS A 222 -6.51 -17.80 8.98
N ASN A 223 -6.60 -17.95 10.30
CA ASN A 223 -5.56 -17.55 11.25
C ASN A 223 -5.15 -16.08 11.05
N ALA A 224 -6.12 -15.20 10.81
CA ALA A 224 -5.86 -13.77 10.70
C ALA A 224 -5.43 -13.22 12.06
N GLU A 225 -4.26 -12.61 12.11
CA GLU A 225 -3.63 -12.06 13.31
C GLU A 225 -3.37 -10.57 13.12
N ARG A 226 -3.83 -9.75 14.08
CA ARG A 226 -3.45 -8.34 14.18
C ARG A 226 -2.02 -8.23 14.70
N LEU A 227 -1.19 -7.53 13.95
CA LEU A 227 0.19 -7.28 14.30
C LEU A 227 0.36 -5.85 14.84
N TRP A 228 1.22 -5.70 15.84
CA TRP A 228 1.71 -4.41 16.34
C TRP A 228 0.65 -3.39 16.79
N GLY A 229 -0.59 -3.82 16.99
CA GLY A 229 -1.64 -2.99 17.56
C GLY A 229 -1.34 -2.64 19.02
N ARG A 230 -1.71 -1.43 19.43
CA ARG A 230 -1.52 -0.93 20.80
C ARG A 230 -2.83 -0.77 21.57
N ALA A 231 -3.91 -0.52 20.86
CA ALA A 231 -5.23 -0.39 21.45
C ALA A 231 -5.78 -1.76 21.87
N GLU A 232 -6.66 -1.78 22.86
CA GLU A 232 -7.37 -2.99 23.29
C GLU A 232 -8.26 -3.52 22.16
N GLN A 233 -8.99 -2.62 21.50
CA GLN A 233 -9.82 -2.95 20.33
C GLN A 233 -9.11 -2.55 19.03
N PRO A 234 -9.17 -3.37 17.99
CA PRO A 234 -8.52 -3.07 16.70
C PRO A 234 -9.03 -1.77 16.03
N GLU A 235 -10.29 -1.42 16.26
CA GLU A 235 -10.92 -0.20 15.75
C GLU A 235 -10.29 1.06 16.33
N ASP A 236 -9.67 0.96 17.50
CA ASP A 236 -9.03 2.05 18.23
C ASP A 236 -7.57 2.29 17.85
N ASP A 237 -6.96 1.40 17.08
CA ASP A 237 -5.68 1.69 16.45
C ASP A 237 -5.87 2.64 15.25
N GLU A 238 -4.92 3.52 15.02
CA GLU A 238 -4.93 4.39 13.82
C GLU A 238 -4.65 3.57 12.55
N ARG A 239 -3.89 2.49 12.69
CA ARG A 239 -3.49 1.59 11.61
C ARG A 239 -3.67 0.13 12.03
N LEU A 240 -4.32 -0.62 11.17
CA LEU A 240 -4.47 -2.07 11.31
C LEU A 240 -3.45 -2.76 10.41
N THR A 241 -2.58 -3.58 11.00
CA THR A 241 -1.68 -4.46 10.25
C THR A 241 -2.06 -5.90 10.52
N VAL A 242 -2.20 -6.71 9.48
CA VAL A 242 -2.70 -8.08 9.54
C VAL A 242 -1.79 -9.03 8.78
N ILE A 243 -1.58 -10.21 9.33
CA ILE A 243 -1.10 -11.39 8.60
C ILE A 243 -2.19 -12.48 8.64
N ALA A 244 -2.44 -13.13 7.51
CA ALA A 244 -3.43 -14.22 7.42
C ALA A 244 -2.89 -15.32 6.51
N THR A 245 -3.32 -16.56 6.74
CA THR A 245 -2.87 -17.72 5.99
C THR A 245 -3.94 -18.15 5.00
N ARG A 246 -3.59 -18.42 3.73
CA ARG A 246 -4.48 -19.07 2.78
C ARG A 246 -4.89 -20.46 3.29
N ALA A 247 -6.19 -20.75 3.28
CA ALA A 247 -6.77 -22.04 3.70
C ALA A 247 -6.34 -23.22 2.82
#